data_9c63b8659e57cddb459362eb3d9875af
#
_entry.id   9c63b8659e57cddb459362eb3d9875af
#
_cell.length_a   1.000
_cell.length_b   1.000
_cell.length_c   1.000
_cell.angle_alpha   90.00
_cell.angle_beta   90.00
_cell.angle_gamma   90.00
#
_symmetry.space_group_name_H-M   'P 1'
#
loop_
_entity.id
_entity.type
_entity.pdbx_description
1 polymer ?
#
loop_
_entity_poly.entity_id
_entity_poly.type
_entity_poly.pdbx_seq_one_letter_code
_entity_poly.pdbx_strand_id
1 'polypeptide(L)'
;KKLPFEFRFLIGLKYELWEIDDSITLARMIGYISLQQSQTEVERLFVQKVQAGIDRKLLEEFFPGSLDHLDEKVIRQVKLSERVVPAALQWSRIIPKVIASNNWVVAGSRTKSGKPILSNDPHLEINRLPNVWQEIILTFAGRTACGVSMPGLPGILIGRNPDVSWGATYTFMDAVDSWVEECRQGSYKRSQFL
;
A
#
# COMPACT_ATOMS: atom_id res chain seq x y z
N LYS A 1 -31.79 2.02 -12.71
CA LYS A 1 -30.91 0.83 -12.70
C LYS A 1 -31.26 -0.01 -11.47
N LYS A 2 -31.34 -1.34 -11.62
CA LYS A 2 -31.59 -2.23 -10.48
C LYS A 2 -30.26 -2.42 -9.75
N LEU A 3 -30.21 -2.09 -8.47
CA LEU A 3 -29.06 -2.39 -7.61
C LEU A 3 -28.82 -3.89 -7.53
N PRO A 4 -27.55 -4.35 -7.41
CA PRO A 4 -27.23 -5.73 -7.08
C PRO A 4 -27.99 -6.19 -5.84
N PHE A 5 -28.26 -7.50 -5.77
CA PHE A 5 -29.03 -8.10 -4.68
C PHE A 5 -28.43 -7.77 -3.31
N GLU A 6 -27.13 -7.80 -3.19
CA GLU A 6 -26.37 -7.55 -1.97
C GLU A 6 -26.66 -6.16 -1.40
N PHE A 7 -26.74 -5.14 -2.25
CA PHE A 7 -27.01 -3.76 -1.85
C PHE A 7 -28.43 -3.54 -1.33
N ARG A 8 -29.37 -4.42 -1.68
CA ARG A 8 -30.74 -4.32 -1.19
C ARG A 8 -30.88 -4.74 0.27
N PHE A 9 -29.98 -5.57 0.76
CA PHE A 9 -29.98 -6.11 2.12
C PHE A 9 -28.99 -5.42 3.06
N LEU A 10 -28.06 -4.61 2.53
CA LEU A 10 -27.16 -3.79 3.34
C LEU A 10 -27.91 -2.54 3.79
N ILE A 11 -28.47 -2.60 4.97
CA ILE A 11 -29.24 -1.51 5.58
C ILE A 11 -28.38 -0.26 5.70
N GLY A 12 -28.88 0.86 5.17
CA GLY A 12 -28.26 2.18 5.32
C GLY A 12 -27.24 2.57 4.27
N LEU A 13 -26.90 1.71 3.31
CA LEU A 13 -26.07 2.12 2.20
C LEU A 13 -26.87 2.88 1.16
N LYS A 14 -26.47 4.11 0.90
CA LYS A 14 -26.96 4.90 -0.24
C LYS A 14 -26.08 4.56 -1.45
N TYR A 15 -26.74 4.37 -2.59
CA TYR A 15 -26.02 4.27 -3.86
C TYR A 15 -25.60 5.66 -4.29
N GLU A 16 -24.32 5.85 -4.41
CA GLU A 16 -23.70 7.04 -4.98
C GLU A 16 -23.04 6.68 -6.31
N LEU A 17 -22.95 7.65 -7.21
CA LEU A 17 -22.23 7.46 -8.46
C LEU A 17 -20.74 7.51 -8.17
N TRP A 18 -19.98 6.64 -8.83
CA TRP A 18 -18.53 6.65 -8.74
C TRP A 18 -17.95 7.90 -9.39
N GLU A 19 -17.09 8.61 -8.67
CA GLU A 19 -16.40 9.80 -9.13
C GLU A 19 -14.88 9.57 -9.23
N ILE A 20 -14.16 10.50 -9.83
CA ILE A 20 -12.69 10.41 -9.96
C ILE A 20 -12.01 10.39 -8.60
N ASP A 21 -12.54 11.16 -7.65
CA ASP A 21 -12.03 11.24 -6.28
C ASP A 21 -12.09 9.91 -5.55
N ASP A 22 -13.09 9.07 -5.87
CA ASP A 22 -13.20 7.72 -5.33
C ASP A 22 -12.05 6.83 -5.80
N SER A 23 -11.66 6.93 -7.08
CA SER A 23 -10.52 6.20 -7.62
C SER A 23 -9.19 6.62 -6.96
N ILE A 24 -9.00 7.91 -6.73
CA ILE A 24 -7.81 8.46 -6.05
C ILE A 24 -7.80 7.99 -4.59
N THR A 25 -8.94 8.05 -3.92
CA THR A 25 -9.09 7.60 -2.54
C THR A 25 -8.81 6.12 -2.41
N LEU A 26 -9.33 5.29 -3.32
CA LEU A 26 -9.08 3.86 -3.36
C LEU A 26 -7.58 3.55 -3.57
N ALA A 27 -6.92 4.24 -4.49
CA ALA A 27 -5.49 4.06 -4.72
C ALA A 27 -4.66 4.40 -3.46
N ARG A 28 -4.99 5.49 -2.77
CA ARG A 28 -4.37 5.87 -1.49
C ARG A 28 -4.65 4.86 -0.39
N MET A 29 -5.88 4.36 -0.30
CA MET A 29 -6.26 3.36 0.69
C MET A 29 -5.48 2.06 0.49
N ILE A 30 -5.28 1.61 -0.74
CA ILE A 30 -4.48 0.42 -1.05
C ILE A 30 -3.04 0.61 -0.56
N GLY A 31 -2.43 1.76 -0.81
CA GLY A 31 -1.10 2.10 -0.27
C GLY A 31 -1.09 2.05 1.27
N TYR A 32 -2.07 2.66 1.92
CA TYR A 32 -2.18 2.73 3.37
C TYR A 32 -2.32 1.36 4.04
N ILE A 33 -3.17 0.47 3.53
CA ILE A 33 -3.41 -0.85 4.13
C ILE A 33 -2.31 -1.88 3.86
N SER A 34 -1.31 -1.53 3.07
CA SER A 34 -0.19 -2.40 2.70
C SER A 34 1.15 -1.87 3.24
N LEU A 35 1.90 -1.18 2.40
CA LEU A 35 3.28 -0.76 2.70
C LEU A 35 3.37 0.32 3.78
N GLN A 36 2.41 1.23 3.83
CA GLN A 36 2.40 2.30 4.81
C GLN A 36 2.34 1.78 6.24
N GLN A 37 1.54 0.77 6.50
CA GLN A 37 1.47 0.17 7.85
C GLN A 37 2.80 -0.47 8.23
N SER A 38 3.45 -1.15 7.28
CA SER A 38 4.77 -1.76 7.52
C SER A 38 5.84 -0.72 7.79
N GLN A 39 5.85 0.38 7.05
CA GLN A 39 6.78 1.49 7.28
C GLN A 39 6.56 2.12 8.66
N THR A 40 5.32 2.42 9.02
CA THR A 40 4.98 2.95 10.34
C THR A 40 5.39 2.02 11.48
N GLU A 41 5.31 0.69 11.30
CA GLU A 41 5.82 -0.27 12.29
C GLU A 41 7.34 -0.22 12.41
N VAL A 42 8.07 -0.06 11.31
CA VAL A 42 9.53 0.10 11.33
C VAL A 42 9.94 1.39 12.05
N GLU A 43 9.31 2.50 11.76
CA GLU A 43 9.53 3.78 12.44
C GLU A 43 9.20 3.69 13.95
N ARG A 44 8.11 3.04 14.29
CA ARG A 44 7.76 2.75 15.68
C ARG A 44 8.83 1.92 16.38
N LEU A 45 9.34 0.89 15.72
CA LEU A 45 10.42 0.06 16.24
C LEU A 45 11.70 0.90 16.46
N PHE A 46 12.04 1.77 15.52
CA PHE A 46 13.14 2.71 15.65
C PHE A 46 13.00 3.57 16.91
N VAL A 47 11.86 4.25 17.09
CA VAL A 47 11.59 5.06 18.30
C VAL A 47 11.74 4.22 19.58
N GLN A 48 11.19 3.01 19.62
CA GLN A 48 11.33 2.10 20.76
C GLN A 48 12.79 1.74 21.06
N LYS A 49 13.61 1.53 20.02
CA LYS A 49 15.04 1.21 20.19
C LYS A 49 15.84 2.41 20.72
N VAL A 50 15.53 3.62 20.24
CA VAL A 50 16.12 4.86 20.78
C VAL A 50 15.73 5.03 22.26
N GLN A 51 14.48 4.80 22.62
CA GLN A 51 13.98 4.88 24.00
C GLN A 51 14.60 3.83 24.92
N ALA A 52 14.87 2.64 24.40
CA ALA A 52 15.56 1.57 25.12
C ALA A 52 17.06 1.83 25.31
N GLY A 53 17.60 2.92 24.74
CA GLY A 53 19.01 3.29 24.90
C GLY A 53 19.98 2.41 24.10
N ILE A 54 19.53 1.84 23.00
CA ILE A 54 20.40 1.08 22.09
C ILE A 54 21.52 2.01 21.59
N ASP A 55 22.72 1.46 21.48
CA ASP A 55 23.91 2.17 21.01
C ASP A 55 23.70 2.80 19.62
N ARG A 56 24.14 4.06 19.44
CA ARG A 56 23.95 4.81 18.22
C ARG A 56 24.51 4.10 16.98
N LYS A 57 25.67 3.46 17.11
CA LYS A 57 26.29 2.73 15.99
C LYS A 57 25.40 1.57 15.53
N LEU A 58 24.81 0.87 16.47
CA LEU A 58 23.90 -0.22 16.19
C LEU A 58 22.57 0.29 15.57
N LEU A 59 22.08 1.44 16.04
CA LEU A 59 20.91 2.08 15.43
C LEU A 59 21.16 2.47 13.98
N GLU A 60 22.33 3.04 13.66
CA GLU A 60 22.73 3.38 12.28
C GLU A 60 22.86 2.13 11.38
N GLU A 61 23.28 1.01 11.96
CA GLU A 61 23.39 -0.26 11.20
C GLU A 61 22.02 -0.84 10.84
N PHE A 62 21.05 -0.78 11.76
CA PHE A 62 19.70 -1.30 11.53
C PHE A 62 18.74 -0.32 10.85
N PHE A 63 18.95 0.98 11.06
CA PHE A 63 18.12 2.06 10.57
C PHE A 63 18.98 3.15 9.91
N PRO A 64 19.66 2.83 8.81
CA PRO A 64 20.61 3.76 8.19
C PRO A 64 19.94 5.07 7.78
N GLY A 65 20.56 6.19 8.16
CA GLY A 65 20.08 7.53 7.87
C GLY A 65 18.92 8.03 8.75
N SER A 66 18.32 7.18 9.57
CA SER A 66 17.16 7.58 10.39
C SER A 66 17.51 8.58 11.52
N LEU A 67 18.78 8.72 11.87
CA LEU A 67 19.25 9.67 12.90
C LEU A 67 19.79 10.98 12.34
N ASP A 68 19.92 11.14 11.03
CA ASP A 68 20.67 12.23 10.42
C ASP A 68 20.09 13.63 10.74
N HIS A 69 18.78 13.72 10.91
CA HIS A 69 18.06 14.97 11.13
C HIS A 69 17.23 15.00 12.42
N LEU A 70 17.40 13.99 13.29
CA LEU A 70 16.58 13.83 14.48
C LEU A 70 17.30 14.22 15.76
N ASP A 71 16.59 14.90 16.65
CA ASP A 71 17.02 15.10 18.03
C ASP A 71 16.60 13.91 18.89
N GLU A 72 17.57 13.08 19.27
CA GLU A 72 17.32 11.90 20.13
C GLU A 72 16.61 12.26 21.45
N LYS A 73 16.82 13.48 22.01
CA LYS A 73 16.13 13.92 23.22
C LYS A 73 14.63 14.05 22.99
N VAL A 74 14.24 14.52 21.82
CA VAL A 74 12.82 14.59 21.41
C VAL A 74 12.26 13.18 21.22
N ILE A 75 12.99 12.31 20.50
CA ILE A 75 12.54 10.93 20.25
C ILE A 75 12.37 10.16 21.56
N ARG A 76 13.23 10.35 22.55
CA ARG A 76 13.09 9.71 23.86
C ARG A 76 11.83 10.12 24.62
N GLN A 77 11.22 11.25 24.30
CA GLN A 77 9.99 11.76 24.92
C GLN A 77 8.72 11.39 24.16
N VAL A 78 8.84 10.83 22.94
CA VAL A 78 7.69 10.46 22.11
C VAL A 78 6.83 9.44 22.82
N LYS A 79 5.53 9.69 22.89
CA LYS A 79 4.54 8.72 23.39
C LYS A 79 3.95 7.99 22.18
N LEU A 80 4.32 6.75 22.03
CA LEU A 80 3.76 5.89 21.01
C LEU A 80 2.34 5.44 21.41
N SER A 81 1.41 5.46 20.45
CA SER A 81 0.10 4.85 20.67
C SER A 81 0.24 3.33 20.84
N GLU A 82 -0.71 2.67 21.46
CA GLU A 82 -0.69 1.21 21.61
C GLU A 82 -0.82 0.47 20.27
N ARG A 83 -1.36 1.13 19.27
CA ARG A 83 -1.68 0.52 17.96
C ARG A 83 -1.23 1.43 16.82
N VAL A 84 -0.65 0.81 15.78
CA VAL A 84 -0.35 1.47 14.51
C VAL A 84 -1.63 1.83 13.76
N VAL A 85 -2.60 0.89 13.73
CA VAL A 85 -3.91 1.14 13.12
C VAL A 85 -4.87 1.70 14.15
N PRO A 86 -5.33 2.94 14.00
CA PRO A 86 -6.33 3.53 14.89
C PRO A 86 -7.58 2.65 15.03
N ALA A 87 -8.21 2.69 16.22
CA ALA A 87 -9.42 1.90 16.48
C ALA A 87 -10.55 2.19 15.46
N ALA A 88 -10.67 3.45 15.02
CA ALA A 88 -11.63 3.87 14.01
C ALA A 88 -11.43 3.20 12.63
N LEU A 89 -10.23 2.72 12.33
CA LEU A 89 -9.89 2.06 11.06
C LEU A 89 -9.83 0.54 11.16
N GLN A 90 -10.25 -0.05 12.27
CA GLN A 90 -10.23 -1.51 12.45
C GLN A 90 -11.15 -2.26 11.48
N TRP A 91 -12.14 -1.59 10.91
CA TRP A 91 -12.95 -2.12 9.81
C TRP A 91 -12.10 -2.54 8.61
N SER A 92 -10.92 -1.93 8.40
CA SER A 92 -10.01 -2.30 7.32
C SER A 92 -9.50 -3.76 7.43
N ARG A 93 -9.65 -4.40 8.58
CA ARG A 93 -9.31 -5.83 8.77
C ARG A 93 -10.18 -6.79 7.97
N ILE A 94 -11.36 -6.34 7.54
CA ILE A 94 -12.23 -7.13 6.67
C ILE A 94 -11.83 -7.05 5.19
N ILE A 95 -10.99 -6.08 4.83
CA ILE A 95 -10.46 -5.95 3.47
C ILE A 95 -9.37 -7.02 3.26
N PRO A 96 -9.32 -7.65 2.07
CA PRO A 96 -8.26 -8.59 1.72
C PRO A 96 -6.89 -7.94 1.89
N LYS A 97 -5.99 -8.61 2.60
CA LYS A 97 -4.65 -8.08 2.82
C LYS A 97 -3.80 -8.25 1.56
N VAL A 98 -3.03 -7.22 1.27
CA VAL A 98 -1.93 -7.28 0.31
C VAL A 98 -0.70 -7.72 1.10
N ILE A 99 -0.26 -8.96 0.92
CA ILE A 99 0.78 -9.56 1.75
C ILE A 99 2.15 -9.37 1.12
N ALA A 100 2.29 -9.74 -0.16
CA ALA A 100 3.54 -9.68 -0.91
C ALA A 100 3.24 -9.80 -2.41
N SER A 101 4.27 -9.71 -3.23
CA SER A 101 4.20 -10.02 -4.66
C SER A 101 5.57 -10.35 -5.21
N ASN A 102 5.63 -11.18 -6.23
CA ASN A 102 6.84 -11.40 -7.01
C ASN A 102 6.64 -10.95 -8.45
N ASN A 103 7.68 -10.40 -9.04
CA ASN A 103 7.70 -10.03 -10.45
C ASN A 103 9.09 -10.34 -11.05
N TRP A 104 9.10 -11.16 -12.09
CA TRP A 104 10.32 -11.65 -12.72
C TRP A 104 10.29 -11.41 -14.21
N VAL A 105 11.42 -10.97 -14.75
CA VAL A 105 11.64 -10.85 -16.20
C VAL A 105 12.89 -11.62 -16.57
N VAL A 106 12.77 -12.52 -17.52
CA VAL A 106 13.91 -13.24 -18.10
C VAL A 106 14.12 -12.76 -19.53
N ALA A 107 15.30 -12.26 -19.83
CA ALA A 107 15.65 -11.80 -21.17
C ALA A 107 15.59 -12.93 -22.20
N GLY A 108 15.21 -12.63 -23.44
CA GLY A 108 15.11 -13.60 -24.52
C GLY A 108 16.42 -14.36 -24.81
N SER A 109 17.57 -13.72 -24.59
CA SER A 109 18.89 -14.36 -24.71
C SER A 109 19.11 -15.54 -23.74
N ARG A 110 18.29 -15.63 -22.68
CA ARG A 110 18.34 -16.69 -21.66
C ARG A 110 17.21 -17.72 -21.79
N THR A 111 16.40 -17.63 -22.82
CA THR A 111 15.25 -18.54 -23.06
C THR A 111 15.48 -19.38 -24.32
N LYS A 112 14.93 -20.59 -24.36
CA LYS A 112 15.00 -21.45 -25.54
C LYS A 112 14.26 -20.88 -26.75
N SER A 113 13.22 -20.07 -26.51
CA SER A 113 12.41 -19.46 -27.57
C SER A 113 13.02 -18.20 -28.16
N GLY A 114 14.10 -17.64 -27.55
CA GLY A 114 14.63 -16.33 -27.89
C GLY A 114 13.74 -15.15 -27.52
N LYS A 115 12.57 -15.41 -26.86
CA LYS A 115 11.62 -14.40 -26.44
C LYS A 115 11.69 -14.16 -24.93
N PRO A 116 11.49 -12.93 -24.46
CA PRO A 116 11.44 -12.66 -23.02
C PRO A 116 10.24 -13.37 -22.37
N ILE A 117 10.41 -13.69 -21.09
CA ILE A 117 9.35 -14.24 -20.24
C ILE A 117 9.14 -13.29 -19.07
N LEU A 118 7.88 -12.91 -18.81
CA LEU A 118 7.45 -12.19 -17.63
C LEU A 118 6.59 -13.13 -16.79
N SER A 119 6.87 -13.19 -15.50
CA SER A 119 6.03 -13.86 -14.51
C SER A 119 5.75 -12.91 -13.37
N ASN A 120 4.48 -12.76 -13.02
CA ASN A 120 4.04 -11.91 -11.92
C ASN A 120 3.07 -12.67 -11.03
N ASP A 121 3.35 -12.67 -9.74
CA ASP A 121 2.62 -13.43 -8.74
C ASP A 121 2.24 -12.51 -7.56
N PRO A 122 1.15 -11.75 -7.67
CA PRO A 122 0.65 -10.91 -6.58
C PRO A 122 -0.05 -11.77 -5.53
N HIS A 123 0.47 -11.75 -4.29
CA HIS A 123 -0.06 -12.52 -3.16
C HIS A 123 -1.20 -11.74 -2.48
N LEU A 124 -2.36 -11.78 -3.10
CA LEU A 124 -3.60 -11.21 -2.59
C LEU A 124 -4.58 -12.34 -2.25
N GLU A 125 -5.35 -12.17 -1.18
CA GLU A 125 -6.34 -13.17 -0.76
C GLU A 125 -7.45 -13.31 -1.82
N ILE A 126 -7.40 -14.36 -2.63
CA ILE A 126 -8.39 -14.63 -3.70
C ILE A 126 -9.63 -15.37 -3.18
N ASN A 127 -9.54 -15.97 -2.01
CA ASN A 127 -10.62 -16.73 -1.36
C ASN A 127 -11.52 -15.87 -0.48
N ARG A 128 -11.36 -14.57 -0.50
CA ARG A 128 -12.13 -13.60 0.28
C ARG A 128 -12.98 -12.72 -0.63
N LEU A 129 -14.18 -12.38 -0.20
CA LEU A 129 -15.05 -11.46 -0.90
C LEU A 129 -15.11 -10.10 -0.17
N PRO A 130 -15.14 -8.98 -0.91
CA PRO A 130 -15.03 -8.89 -2.36
C PRO A 130 -13.63 -9.25 -2.87
N ASN A 131 -13.55 -9.93 -4.03
CA ASN A 131 -12.28 -10.20 -4.68
C ASN A 131 -11.69 -8.88 -5.20
N VAL A 132 -10.39 -8.70 -5.00
CA VAL A 132 -9.68 -7.49 -5.46
C VAL A 132 -9.40 -7.50 -6.96
N TRP A 133 -9.37 -8.68 -7.60
CA TRP A 133 -9.03 -8.79 -9.01
C TRP A 133 -10.25 -8.88 -9.92
N GLN A 134 -10.19 -8.14 -11.02
CA GLN A 134 -11.14 -8.19 -12.13
C GLN A 134 -10.38 -8.35 -13.44
N GLU A 135 -10.71 -9.36 -14.21
CA GLU A 135 -10.18 -9.53 -15.56
C GLU A 135 -10.78 -8.48 -16.51
N ILE A 136 -9.93 -7.87 -17.32
CA ILE A 136 -10.31 -6.80 -18.23
C ILE A 136 -9.68 -7.03 -19.61
N ILE A 137 -10.49 -6.82 -20.64
CA ILE A 137 -10.04 -6.69 -22.03
C ILE A 137 -10.47 -5.33 -22.52
N LEU A 138 -9.52 -4.51 -22.92
CA LEU A 138 -9.74 -3.20 -23.50
C LEU A 138 -9.36 -3.20 -24.98
N THR A 139 -10.29 -2.81 -25.83
CA THR A 139 -10.03 -2.64 -27.28
C THR A 139 -10.29 -1.19 -27.65
N PHE A 140 -9.29 -0.54 -28.22
CA PHE A 140 -9.37 0.83 -28.69
C PHE A 140 -8.56 1.00 -29.97
N ALA A 141 -9.15 1.61 -30.99
CA ALA A 141 -8.52 1.88 -32.27
C ALA A 141 -7.82 0.66 -32.91
N GLY A 142 -8.45 -0.52 -32.83
CA GLY A 142 -7.92 -1.78 -33.36
C GLY A 142 -6.79 -2.43 -32.54
N ARG A 143 -6.43 -1.84 -31.42
CA ARG A 143 -5.45 -2.41 -30.47
C ARG A 143 -6.16 -3.00 -29.26
N THR A 144 -5.66 -4.10 -28.77
CA THR A 144 -6.24 -4.79 -27.61
C THR A 144 -5.18 -4.95 -26.52
N ALA A 145 -5.57 -4.65 -25.30
CA ALA A 145 -4.82 -4.99 -24.10
C ALA A 145 -5.69 -5.87 -23.19
N CYS A 146 -5.09 -6.84 -22.53
CA CYS A 146 -5.79 -7.71 -21.58
C CYS A 146 -4.98 -7.92 -20.31
N GLY A 147 -5.66 -8.17 -19.23
CA GLY A 147 -5.04 -8.38 -17.93
C GLY A 147 -6.03 -8.23 -16.79
N VAL A 148 -5.50 -7.84 -15.63
CA VAL A 148 -6.29 -7.67 -14.42
C VAL A 148 -6.16 -6.26 -13.87
N SER A 149 -7.23 -5.80 -13.23
CA SER A 149 -7.30 -4.55 -12.50
C SER A 149 -8.05 -4.74 -11.19
N MET A 150 -8.09 -3.70 -10.38
CA MET A 150 -8.95 -3.64 -9.20
C MET A 150 -10.20 -2.81 -9.53
N PRO A 151 -11.41 -3.22 -9.11
CA PRO A 151 -12.61 -2.43 -9.29
C PRO A 151 -12.43 -1.01 -8.74
N GLY A 152 -12.75 -0.01 -9.58
CA GLY A 152 -12.58 1.41 -9.23
C GLY A 152 -11.25 2.04 -9.63
N LEU A 153 -10.24 1.26 -10.04
CA LEU A 153 -9.01 1.80 -10.63
C LEU A 153 -9.10 1.80 -12.16
N PRO A 154 -8.71 2.90 -12.83
CA PRO A 154 -8.71 2.96 -14.28
C PRO A 154 -7.53 2.19 -14.87
N GLY A 155 -7.76 1.44 -15.94
CA GLY A 155 -6.73 0.75 -16.71
C GLY A 155 -6.44 -0.69 -16.24
N ILE A 156 -5.40 -1.26 -16.81
CA ILE A 156 -4.94 -2.63 -16.54
C ILE A 156 -3.66 -2.53 -15.71
N LEU A 157 -3.69 -3.04 -14.47
CA LEU A 157 -2.56 -2.99 -13.54
C LEU A 157 -1.48 -3.99 -13.90
N ILE A 158 -1.88 -5.20 -14.25
CA ILE A 158 -1.00 -6.30 -14.66
C ILE A 158 -1.57 -6.87 -15.95
N GLY A 159 -0.78 -6.92 -17.00
CA GLY A 159 -1.32 -7.36 -18.26
C GLY A 159 -0.36 -7.34 -19.44
N ARG A 160 -0.93 -7.36 -20.60
CA ARG A 160 -0.20 -7.33 -21.88
C ARG A 160 -1.01 -6.68 -22.99
N ASN A 161 -0.29 -6.18 -23.97
CA ASN A 161 -0.78 -5.92 -25.31
C ASN A 161 0.05 -6.73 -26.33
N PRO A 162 -0.12 -6.58 -27.64
CA PRO A 162 0.70 -7.29 -28.63
C PRO A 162 2.20 -7.04 -28.53
N ASP A 163 2.61 -5.87 -28.04
CA ASP A 163 3.99 -5.40 -28.08
C ASP A 163 4.71 -5.51 -26.73
N VAL A 164 3.98 -5.35 -25.62
CA VAL A 164 4.54 -5.23 -24.27
C VAL A 164 3.70 -6.03 -23.26
N SER A 165 4.39 -6.67 -22.32
CA SER A 165 3.78 -7.21 -21.09
C SER A 165 4.32 -6.45 -19.88
N TRP A 166 3.50 -6.24 -18.88
CA TRP A 166 3.88 -5.56 -17.65
C TRP A 166 3.32 -6.28 -16.43
N GLY A 167 4.08 -6.22 -15.36
CA GLY A 167 3.70 -6.71 -14.06
C GLY A 167 4.00 -5.67 -12.99
N ALA A 168 3.43 -5.83 -11.82
CA ALA A 168 3.62 -4.94 -10.69
C ALA A 168 3.97 -5.72 -9.43
N THR A 169 4.84 -5.14 -8.63
CA THR A 169 5.11 -5.58 -7.26
C THR A 169 5.31 -4.36 -6.39
N TYR A 170 5.10 -4.52 -5.09
CA TYR A 170 5.44 -3.46 -4.16
C TYR A 170 6.94 -3.35 -3.97
N THR A 171 7.40 -2.13 -3.80
CA THR A 171 8.75 -1.85 -3.34
C THR A 171 8.67 -0.95 -2.11
N PHE A 172 9.61 -1.12 -1.20
CA PHE A 172 9.78 -0.19 -0.10
C PHE A 172 10.31 1.12 -0.68
N MET A 173 9.49 2.14 -0.64
CA MET A 173 9.82 3.49 -1.03
C MET A 173 9.52 4.39 0.15
N ASP A 174 10.25 5.48 0.25
CA ASP A 174 9.96 6.57 1.18
C ASP A 174 8.71 7.32 0.70
N ALA A 175 7.55 6.74 1.01
CA ALA A 175 6.23 7.21 0.58
C ALA A 175 5.34 7.66 1.74
N VAL A 176 5.86 7.59 2.96
CA VAL A 176 5.13 7.91 4.19
C VAL A 176 6.01 8.73 5.10
N ASP A 177 5.46 9.83 5.54
CA ASP A 177 6.11 10.72 6.47
C ASP A 177 5.48 10.62 7.86
N SER A 178 6.29 10.51 8.88
CA SER A 178 5.85 10.57 10.27
C SER A 178 6.30 11.87 10.93
N TRP A 179 5.49 12.37 11.82
CA TRP A 179 5.73 13.64 12.50
C TRP A 179 5.66 13.48 14.00
N VAL A 180 6.58 14.12 14.70
CA VAL A 180 6.48 14.32 16.14
C VAL A 180 5.63 15.58 16.40
N GLU A 181 4.61 15.42 17.20
CA GLU A 181 3.67 16.50 17.51
C GLU A 181 3.69 16.83 19.01
N GLU A 182 3.75 18.12 19.34
CA GLU A 182 3.53 18.60 20.69
C GLU A 182 2.04 18.77 20.94
N CYS A 183 1.47 17.93 21.79
CA CYS A 183 0.04 17.96 22.10
C CYS A 183 -0.22 18.69 23.42
N ARG A 184 -1.05 19.75 23.40
CA ARG A 184 -1.46 20.49 24.60
C ARG A 184 -2.94 20.86 24.50
N GLN A 185 -3.73 20.51 25.52
CA GLN A 185 -5.13 20.95 25.68
C GLN A 185 -6.00 20.75 24.42
N GLY A 186 -5.88 19.62 23.75
CA GLY A 186 -6.67 19.30 22.53
C GLY A 186 -6.18 19.95 21.24
N SER A 187 -5.08 20.67 21.26
CA SER A 187 -4.37 21.19 20.08
C SER A 187 -3.01 20.51 19.96
N TYR A 188 -2.43 20.56 18.74
CA TYR A 188 -1.08 20.07 18.49
C TYR A 188 -0.29 21.02 17.61
N LYS A 189 1.04 20.97 17.76
CA LYS A 189 1.99 21.64 16.90
C LYS A 189 2.98 20.61 16.39
N ARG A 190 3.19 20.52 15.09
CA ARG A 190 4.25 19.70 14.51
C ARG A 190 5.60 20.28 14.86
N SER A 191 6.43 19.50 15.50
CA SER A 191 7.74 19.91 15.98
C SER A 191 8.88 19.35 15.15
N GLN A 192 8.71 18.15 14.63
CA GLN A 192 9.79 17.46 13.95
C GLN A 192 9.25 16.41 12.98
N PHE A 193 9.95 16.23 11.87
CA PHE A 193 9.80 15.14 10.93
C PHE A 193 10.65 13.94 11.37
N LEU A 194 10.10 12.74 11.27
CA LEU A 194 10.79 11.49 11.62
C LEU A 194 11.42 10.85 10.40
#